data_7954438afc60a9c3371fa091309e4b1d
#
_entry.id   7954438afc60a9c3371fa091309e4b1d
#
_cell.length_a   1.000
_cell.length_b   1.000
_cell.length_c   1.000
_cell.angle_alpha   90.00
_cell.angle_beta   90.00
_cell.angle_gamma   90.00
#
_symmetry.space_group_name_H-M   'P 1'
#
loop_
_entity.id
_entity.type
_entity.pdbx_description
1 polymer ?
#
loop_
_entity_poly.entity_id
_entity_poly.type
_entity_poly.pdbx_seq_one_letter_code
_entity_poly.pdbx_strand_id
1 'polypeptide(L)'
;MRKFSYDEIVTLNPLQTRYQMMSSRVFIPLYAAANDGIYRMNRAKRVAGFAAVLGATIGIIVLAFIAIVVIYVVFLTLPISFADPIYWIPTLIGTLIGAGLIAGSVFGIIKLVKIGKRFGRTANESEGELVVPWSQVKTIVVMNVRQENVANGPSLVLNTIAPTYKEIGDWHVLTTDGRDITIPNVDDPHNKLNYVKYRFNLNFS
;
A
#
# COMPACT_ATOMS: atom_id res chain seq x y z
N MET A 1 2.44 2.71 20.78
CA MET A 1 2.11 2.93 19.36
C MET A 1 0.63 3.27 19.26
N ARG A 2 0.29 4.36 18.59
CA ARG A 2 -1.08 4.81 18.36
C ARG A 2 -1.52 4.41 16.95
N LYS A 3 -2.78 4.02 16.80
CA LYS A 3 -3.40 3.74 15.50
C LYS A 3 -4.11 5.00 15.00
N PHE A 4 -3.97 5.28 13.73
CA PHE A 4 -4.56 6.42 13.05
C PHE A 4 -5.40 5.99 11.87
N SER A 5 -6.52 6.68 11.67
CA SER A 5 -7.20 6.71 10.38
C SER A 5 -6.52 7.69 9.42
N TYR A 6 -6.71 7.50 8.12
CA TYR A 6 -6.11 8.38 7.10
C TYR A 6 -6.50 9.85 7.26
N ASP A 7 -7.72 10.09 7.75
CA ASP A 7 -8.26 11.45 7.92
C ASP A 7 -7.70 12.18 9.15
N GLU A 8 -7.04 11.45 10.06
CA GLU A 8 -6.49 12.01 11.31
C GLU A 8 -5.06 12.52 11.15
N ILE A 9 -4.39 12.15 10.06
CA ILE A 9 -2.96 12.44 9.86
C ILE A 9 -2.68 13.19 8.57
N VAL A 10 -1.61 13.96 8.58
CA VAL A 10 -1.00 14.58 7.39
C VAL A 10 0.34 13.91 7.14
N THR A 11 0.48 13.19 6.05
CA THR A 11 1.74 12.55 5.67
C THR A 11 2.77 13.61 5.28
N LEU A 12 3.94 13.60 5.89
CA LEU A 12 5.00 14.59 5.67
C LEU A 12 5.94 14.21 4.52
N ASN A 13 6.36 12.96 4.47
CA ASN A 13 7.26 12.49 3.43
C ASN A 13 6.50 12.13 2.15
N PRO A 14 7.10 12.33 0.95
CA PRO A 14 6.51 11.89 -0.29
C PRO A 14 6.34 10.38 -0.29
N LEU A 15 5.26 9.91 -0.92
CA LEU A 15 5.10 8.50 -1.21
C LEU A 15 6.23 8.09 -2.15
N GLN A 16 7.24 7.41 -1.63
CA GLN A 16 8.30 6.84 -2.47
C GLN A 16 7.66 5.90 -3.47
N THR A 17 8.04 6.04 -4.74
CA THR A 17 7.64 5.12 -5.79
C THR A 17 8.13 3.71 -5.45
N ARG A 18 7.44 2.69 -5.97
CA ARG A 18 7.86 1.28 -5.80
C ARG A 18 9.31 1.07 -6.20
N TYR A 19 9.76 1.75 -7.24
CA TYR A 19 11.14 1.67 -7.74
C TYR A 19 12.14 2.21 -6.73
N GLN A 20 11.87 3.36 -6.10
CA GLN A 20 12.71 3.91 -5.04
C GLN A 20 12.74 3.01 -3.80
N MET A 21 11.61 2.35 -3.46
CA MET A 21 11.58 1.36 -2.37
C MET A 21 12.43 0.12 -2.66
N MET A 22 12.53 -0.30 -3.91
CA MET A 22 13.30 -1.48 -4.31
C MET A 22 14.79 -1.19 -4.51
N SER A 23 15.14 0.04 -4.93
CA SER A 23 16.52 0.43 -5.21
C SER A 23 17.25 1.03 -4.02
N SER A 24 16.56 1.66 -3.07
CA SER A 24 17.20 2.24 -1.89
C SER A 24 17.35 1.21 -0.78
N ARG A 25 18.60 0.83 -0.48
CA ARG A 25 18.96 0.03 0.70
C ARG A 25 18.71 0.76 2.03
N VAL A 26 18.36 2.04 1.98
CA VAL A 26 18.10 2.89 3.14
C VAL A 26 16.61 3.12 3.25
N PHE A 27 15.99 2.51 4.25
CA PHE A 27 14.60 2.79 4.61
C PHE A 27 14.50 4.17 5.25
N ILE A 28 14.06 5.17 4.48
CA ILE A 28 13.72 6.47 5.04
C ILE A 28 12.43 6.30 5.86
N PRO A 29 12.44 6.63 7.15
CA PRO A 29 11.24 6.54 7.97
C PRO A 29 10.15 7.47 7.41
N LEU A 30 8.91 6.99 7.40
CA LEU A 30 7.75 7.79 7.03
C LEU A 30 7.29 8.57 8.26
N TYR A 31 7.17 9.89 8.13
CA TYR A 31 6.62 10.74 9.18
C TYR A 31 5.22 11.25 8.82
N ALA A 32 4.42 11.47 9.84
CA ALA A 32 3.10 12.07 9.71
C ALA A 32 2.82 13.01 10.90
N ALA A 33 2.16 14.12 10.62
CA ALA A 33 1.63 15.02 11.63
C ALA A 33 0.22 14.60 12.02
N ALA A 34 -0.08 14.56 13.31
CA ALA A 34 -1.40 14.33 13.88
C ALA A 34 -1.76 15.47 14.84
N ASN A 35 -2.94 15.43 15.43
CA ASN A 35 -3.45 16.50 16.31
C ASN A 35 -2.56 16.75 17.54
N ASP A 36 -1.87 15.74 18.05
CA ASP A 36 -1.09 15.78 19.29
C ASP A 36 0.43 15.83 19.06
N GLY A 37 0.92 15.63 17.84
CA GLY A 37 2.35 15.65 17.55
C GLY A 37 2.76 15.06 16.21
N ILE A 38 4.07 14.88 16.05
CA ILE A 38 4.68 14.25 14.89
C ILE A 38 4.99 12.79 15.22
N TYR A 39 4.60 11.91 14.31
CA TYR A 39 4.73 10.47 14.45
C TYR A 39 5.64 9.86 13.39
N ARG A 40 6.42 8.86 13.78
CA ARG A 40 7.14 7.97 12.87
C ARG A 40 6.25 6.77 12.61
N MET A 41 5.83 6.58 11.35
CA MET A 41 4.88 5.57 10.93
C MET A 41 5.56 4.23 10.64
N ASN A 42 4.92 3.13 11.02
CA ASN A 42 5.45 1.80 10.76
C ASN A 42 5.13 1.37 9.32
N ARG A 43 6.15 1.41 8.45
CA ARG A 43 6.04 1.02 7.03
C ARG A 43 5.83 -0.46 6.79
N ALA A 44 6.43 -1.32 7.61
CA ALA A 44 6.45 -2.75 7.35
C ALA A 44 5.04 -3.35 7.29
N LYS A 45 4.15 -2.94 8.20
CA LYS A 45 2.75 -3.41 8.21
C LYS A 45 1.96 -2.94 6.99
N ARG A 46 2.20 -1.71 6.52
CA ARG A 46 1.50 -1.15 5.36
C ARG A 46 1.90 -1.84 4.06
N VAL A 47 3.19 -2.09 3.86
CA VAL A 47 3.71 -2.81 2.68
C VAL A 47 3.21 -4.26 2.67
N ALA A 48 3.24 -4.94 3.83
CA ALA A 48 2.73 -6.31 3.97
C ALA A 48 1.23 -6.38 3.68
N GLY A 49 0.43 -5.41 4.16
CA GLY A 49 -1.00 -5.32 3.87
C GLY A 49 -1.29 -5.15 2.37
N PHE A 50 -0.56 -4.27 1.70
CA PHE A 50 -0.71 -4.05 0.25
C PHE A 50 -0.30 -5.29 -0.56
N ALA A 51 0.82 -5.93 -0.22
CA ALA A 51 1.28 -7.15 -0.89
C ALA A 51 0.27 -8.30 -0.71
N ALA A 52 -0.33 -8.43 0.47
CA ALA A 52 -1.36 -9.44 0.74
C ALA A 52 -2.65 -9.19 -0.08
N VAL A 53 -3.09 -7.93 -0.21
CA VAL A 53 -4.25 -7.58 -1.06
C VAL A 53 -3.96 -7.87 -2.53
N LEU A 54 -2.78 -7.47 -3.02
CA LEU A 54 -2.38 -7.74 -4.40
C LEU A 54 -2.29 -9.24 -4.69
N GLY A 55 -1.66 -10.00 -3.79
CA GLY A 55 -1.56 -11.46 -3.89
C GLY A 55 -2.95 -12.13 -3.88
N ALA A 56 -3.86 -11.68 -3.01
CA ALA A 56 -5.23 -12.18 -2.99
C ALA A 56 -5.97 -11.88 -4.30
N THR A 57 -5.81 -10.68 -4.87
CA THR A 57 -6.44 -10.31 -6.15
C THR A 57 -5.94 -11.18 -7.30
N ILE A 58 -4.63 -11.35 -7.41
CA ILE A 58 -4.04 -12.23 -8.45
C ILE A 58 -4.51 -13.67 -8.25
N GLY A 59 -4.52 -14.16 -7.01
CA GLY A 59 -5.00 -15.50 -6.69
C GLY A 59 -6.46 -15.73 -7.10
N ILE A 60 -7.33 -14.75 -6.89
CA ILE A 60 -8.74 -14.81 -7.33
C ILE A 60 -8.85 -14.92 -8.85
N ILE A 61 -8.08 -14.10 -9.58
CA ILE A 61 -8.09 -14.13 -11.06
C ILE A 61 -7.64 -15.50 -11.58
N VAL A 62 -6.57 -16.06 -11.02
CA VAL A 62 -6.04 -17.37 -11.41
C VAL A 62 -7.07 -18.48 -11.14
N LEU A 63 -7.68 -18.49 -9.95
CA LEU A 63 -8.69 -19.49 -9.60
C LEU A 63 -9.95 -19.38 -10.47
N ALA A 64 -10.40 -18.16 -10.78
CA ALA A 64 -11.51 -17.94 -11.69
C ALA A 64 -11.20 -18.44 -13.10
N PHE A 65 -9.99 -18.19 -13.60
CA PHE A 65 -9.55 -18.69 -14.90
C PHE A 65 -9.54 -20.22 -14.96
N ILE A 66 -8.99 -20.88 -13.92
CA ILE A 66 -9.00 -22.35 -13.81
C ILE A 66 -10.44 -22.88 -13.85
N ALA A 67 -11.35 -22.29 -13.09
CA ALA A 67 -12.74 -22.71 -13.06
C ALA A 67 -13.41 -22.59 -14.45
N ILE A 68 -13.18 -21.51 -15.18
CA ILE A 68 -13.70 -21.29 -16.54
C ILE A 68 -13.15 -22.35 -17.49
N VAL A 69 -11.84 -22.63 -17.47
CA VAL A 69 -11.22 -23.64 -18.33
C VAL A 69 -11.80 -25.03 -18.05
N VAL A 70 -11.98 -25.40 -16.79
CA VAL A 70 -12.56 -26.69 -16.41
C VAL A 70 -14.01 -26.81 -16.92
N ILE A 71 -14.84 -25.77 -16.75
CA ILE A 71 -16.20 -25.75 -17.25
C ILE A 71 -16.21 -25.92 -18.78
N TYR A 72 -15.34 -25.23 -19.48
CA TYR A 72 -15.24 -25.30 -20.93
C TYR A 72 -14.85 -26.72 -21.42
N VAL A 73 -13.83 -27.33 -20.77
CA VAL A 73 -13.42 -28.71 -21.09
C VAL A 73 -14.57 -29.73 -20.86
N VAL A 74 -15.26 -29.61 -19.71
CA VAL A 74 -16.42 -30.48 -19.42
C VAL A 74 -17.52 -30.30 -20.47
N PHE A 75 -17.81 -29.04 -20.86
CA PHE A 75 -18.83 -28.75 -21.87
C PHE A 75 -18.50 -29.35 -23.24
N LEU A 76 -17.23 -29.36 -23.64
CA LEU A 76 -16.77 -29.95 -24.88
C LEU A 76 -16.78 -31.48 -24.88
N THR A 77 -16.53 -32.11 -23.73
CA THR A 77 -16.44 -33.59 -23.64
C THR A 77 -17.76 -34.27 -23.45
N LEU A 78 -18.76 -33.62 -22.85
CA LEU A 78 -20.09 -34.17 -22.61
C LEU A 78 -20.79 -34.69 -23.88
N PRO A 79 -20.85 -33.95 -25.01
CA PRO A 79 -21.54 -34.44 -26.22
C PRO A 79 -20.86 -35.68 -26.82
N ILE A 80 -19.55 -35.78 -26.72
CA ILE A 80 -18.77 -36.90 -27.26
C ILE A 80 -19.10 -38.20 -26.49
N SER A 81 -19.25 -38.09 -25.17
CA SER A 81 -19.57 -39.24 -24.32
C SER A 81 -20.98 -39.78 -24.54
N PHE A 82 -21.94 -38.96 -24.99
CA PHE A 82 -23.27 -39.41 -25.36
C PHE A 82 -23.29 -40.11 -26.73
N ALA A 83 -22.33 -39.84 -27.60
CA ALA A 83 -22.24 -40.42 -28.90
C ALA A 83 -21.68 -41.87 -28.90
N ASP A 84 -20.82 -42.22 -27.95
CA ASP A 84 -20.17 -43.53 -27.87
C ASP A 84 -20.02 -43.99 -26.41
N PRO A 85 -20.61 -45.16 -26.04
CA PRO A 85 -20.58 -45.71 -24.68
C PRO A 85 -19.18 -45.93 -24.08
N ILE A 86 -18.17 -46.12 -24.92
CA ILE A 86 -16.78 -46.37 -24.48
C ILE A 86 -16.22 -45.20 -23.69
N TYR A 87 -16.73 -43.97 -23.94
CA TYR A 87 -16.24 -42.73 -23.29
C TYR A 87 -17.00 -42.40 -21.98
N TRP A 88 -17.97 -43.18 -21.57
CA TRP A 88 -18.76 -42.90 -20.36
C TRP A 88 -17.93 -42.87 -19.10
N ILE A 89 -17.07 -43.90 -18.89
CA ILE A 89 -16.28 -44.00 -17.68
C ILE A 89 -15.21 -42.85 -17.60
N PRO A 90 -14.42 -42.59 -18.65
CA PRO A 90 -13.50 -41.45 -18.64
C PRO A 90 -14.20 -40.10 -18.42
N THR A 91 -15.35 -39.87 -19.02
CA THR A 91 -16.12 -38.63 -18.85
C THR A 91 -16.68 -38.47 -17.46
N LEU A 92 -17.18 -39.56 -16.85
CA LEU A 92 -17.67 -39.52 -15.47
C LEU A 92 -16.54 -39.19 -14.48
N ILE A 93 -15.36 -39.78 -14.65
CA ILE A 93 -14.20 -39.49 -13.85
C ILE A 93 -13.77 -38.01 -14.06
N GLY A 94 -13.72 -37.58 -15.31
CA GLY A 94 -13.35 -36.19 -15.66
C GLY A 94 -14.29 -35.14 -15.07
N THR A 95 -15.62 -35.41 -15.10
CA THR A 95 -16.63 -34.52 -14.51
C THR A 95 -16.54 -34.47 -12.99
N LEU A 96 -16.27 -35.60 -12.32
CA LEU A 96 -16.06 -35.63 -10.87
C LEU A 96 -14.82 -34.81 -10.45
N ILE A 97 -13.72 -35.01 -11.16
CA ILE A 97 -12.50 -34.22 -10.94
C ILE A 97 -12.78 -32.73 -11.20
N GLY A 98 -13.44 -32.41 -12.32
CA GLY A 98 -13.82 -31.03 -12.67
C GLY A 98 -14.69 -30.35 -11.61
N ALA A 99 -15.72 -31.09 -11.11
CA ALA A 99 -16.56 -30.59 -10.03
C ALA A 99 -15.75 -30.32 -8.74
N GLY A 100 -14.80 -31.19 -8.41
CA GLY A 100 -13.89 -30.99 -7.28
C GLY A 100 -13.01 -29.75 -7.45
N LEU A 101 -12.46 -29.52 -8.64
CA LEU A 101 -11.65 -28.34 -8.95
C LEU A 101 -12.47 -27.04 -8.89
N ILE A 102 -13.70 -27.04 -9.39
CA ILE A 102 -14.60 -25.88 -9.31
C ILE A 102 -14.95 -25.59 -7.86
N ALA A 103 -15.35 -26.59 -7.08
CA ALA A 103 -15.65 -26.42 -5.66
C ALA A 103 -14.43 -25.89 -4.87
N GLY A 104 -13.24 -26.44 -5.13
CA GLY A 104 -11.99 -25.98 -4.56
C GLY A 104 -11.66 -24.52 -4.93
N SER A 105 -11.88 -24.14 -6.19
CA SER A 105 -11.69 -22.77 -6.66
C SER A 105 -12.64 -21.79 -5.98
N VAL A 106 -13.92 -22.11 -5.86
CA VAL A 106 -14.92 -21.28 -5.16
C VAL A 106 -14.54 -21.10 -3.68
N PHE A 107 -14.17 -22.19 -3.01
CA PHE A 107 -13.72 -22.12 -1.61
C PHE A 107 -12.44 -21.29 -1.46
N GLY A 108 -11.48 -21.44 -2.38
CA GLY A 108 -10.25 -20.66 -2.45
C GLY A 108 -10.54 -19.17 -2.61
N ILE A 109 -11.44 -18.81 -3.52
CA ILE A 109 -11.86 -17.40 -3.76
C ILE A 109 -12.48 -16.80 -2.48
N ILE A 110 -13.39 -17.52 -1.83
CA ILE A 110 -14.02 -17.05 -0.57
C ILE A 110 -12.95 -16.79 0.50
N LYS A 111 -11.98 -17.71 0.65
CA LYS A 111 -10.88 -17.57 1.60
C LYS A 111 -9.99 -16.38 1.27
N LEU A 112 -9.64 -16.19 0.00
CA LEU A 112 -8.82 -15.06 -0.46
C LEU A 112 -9.53 -13.71 -0.27
N VAL A 113 -10.84 -13.62 -0.53
CA VAL A 113 -11.65 -12.42 -0.27
C VAL A 113 -11.65 -12.08 1.23
N LYS A 114 -11.80 -13.07 2.12
CA LYS A 114 -11.72 -12.85 3.57
C LYS A 114 -10.34 -12.34 3.99
N ILE A 115 -9.27 -12.93 3.44
CA ILE A 115 -7.89 -12.48 3.68
C ILE A 115 -7.71 -11.05 3.16
N GLY A 116 -8.12 -10.76 1.92
CA GLY A 116 -8.03 -9.43 1.33
C GLY A 116 -8.76 -8.36 2.15
N LYS A 117 -9.98 -8.65 2.63
CA LYS A 117 -10.73 -7.74 3.52
C LYS A 117 -10.03 -7.50 4.85
N ARG A 118 -9.46 -8.54 5.46
CA ARG A 118 -8.72 -8.43 6.73
C ARG A 118 -7.49 -7.56 6.58
N PHE A 119 -6.67 -7.81 5.56
CA PHE A 119 -5.45 -7.06 5.31
C PHE A 119 -5.71 -5.67 4.71
N GLY A 120 -6.81 -5.49 3.96
CA GLY A 120 -7.24 -4.18 3.47
C GLY A 120 -7.58 -3.21 4.60
N ARG A 121 -8.23 -3.68 5.67
CA ARG A 121 -8.44 -2.87 6.89
C ARG A 121 -7.12 -2.50 7.55
N THR A 122 -6.19 -3.46 7.70
CA THR A 122 -4.87 -3.21 8.30
C THR A 122 -4.01 -2.28 7.44
N ALA A 123 -4.18 -2.28 6.11
CA ALA A 123 -3.47 -1.36 5.21
C ALA A 123 -3.96 0.09 5.34
N ASN A 124 -5.22 0.31 5.73
CA ASN A 124 -5.80 1.63 5.98
C ASN A 124 -5.52 2.16 7.40
N GLU A 125 -5.17 1.29 8.35
CA GLU A 125 -4.75 1.68 9.69
C GLU A 125 -3.23 1.85 9.70
N SER A 126 -2.76 3.05 10.00
CA SER A 126 -1.34 3.33 10.20
C SER A 126 -1.02 3.36 11.68
N GLU A 127 -0.05 2.57 12.12
CA GLU A 127 0.49 2.66 13.48
C GLU A 127 1.70 3.58 13.49
N GLY A 128 1.74 4.51 14.44
CA GLY A 128 2.83 5.45 14.62
C GLY A 128 3.38 5.46 16.04
N GLU A 129 4.67 5.77 16.14
CA GLU A 129 5.36 6.08 17.38
C GLU A 129 5.52 7.59 17.47
N LEU A 130 5.11 8.21 18.59
CA LEU A 130 5.25 9.64 18.82
C LEU A 130 6.73 10.01 18.87
N VAL A 131 7.14 10.93 18.00
CA VAL A 131 8.50 11.47 17.94
C VAL A 131 8.60 12.73 18.78
N VAL A 132 7.65 13.66 18.59
CA VAL A 132 7.59 14.91 19.34
C VAL A 132 6.14 15.37 19.45
N PRO A 133 5.65 15.66 20.67
CA PRO A 133 4.34 16.28 20.86
C PRO A 133 4.42 17.79 20.54
N TRP A 134 3.33 18.36 20.01
CA TRP A 134 3.29 19.79 19.68
C TRP A 134 3.58 20.70 20.85
N SER A 135 3.23 20.29 22.08
CA SER A 135 3.52 21.05 23.31
C SER A 135 5.02 21.25 23.59
N GLN A 136 5.88 20.41 23.02
CA GLN A 136 7.34 20.50 23.15
C GLN A 136 8.00 21.17 21.95
N VAL A 137 7.24 21.49 20.91
CA VAL A 137 7.79 22.17 19.73
C VAL A 137 7.90 23.67 20.02
N LYS A 138 9.13 24.21 19.91
CA LYS A 138 9.39 25.63 20.00
C LYS A 138 9.25 26.31 18.64
N THR A 139 9.88 25.74 17.62
CA THR A 139 9.82 26.23 16.23
C THR A 139 10.15 25.10 15.25
N ILE A 140 9.73 25.25 14.01
CA ILE A 140 10.12 24.37 12.90
C ILE A 140 10.78 25.21 11.83
N VAL A 141 12.04 24.87 11.50
CA VAL A 141 12.82 25.53 10.46
C VAL A 141 12.89 24.61 9.25
N VAL A 142 12.54 25.12 8.09
CA VAL A 142 12.66 24.39 6.82
C VAL A 142 14.05 24.62 6.27
N MET A 143 14.78 23.54 6.00
CA MET A 143 16.15 23.55 5.47
C MET A 143 16.30 22.62 4.27
N ASN A 144 17.44 22.72 3.56
CA ASN A 144 17.80 21.81 2.45
C ASN A 144 16.73 21.68 1.37
N VAL A 145 16.05 22.79 1.05
CA VAL A 145 14.99 22.79 0.03
C VAL A 145 15.60 22.57 -1.34
N ARG A 146 15.10 21.56 -2.06
CA ARG A 146 15.53 21.18 -3.40
C ARG A 146 14.38 20.66 -4.23
N GLN A 147 14.53 20.66 -5.55
CA GLN A 147 13.57 20.04 -6.45
C GLN A 147 14.03 18.61 -6.78
N GLU A 148 13.17 17.64 -6.54
CA GLU A 148 13.41 16.24 -6.89
C GLU A 148 12.38 15.74 -7.90
N ASN A 149 12.84 14.88 -8.82
CA ASN A 149 11.93 14.19 -9.73
C ASN A 149 11.27 13.03 -8.97
N VAL A 150 9.97 13.17 -8.69
CA VAL A 150 9.15 12.18 -7.97
C VAL A 150 8.19 11.44 -8.90
N ALA A 151 8.51 11.34 -10.19
CA ALA A 151 7.66 10.64 -11.15
C ALA A 151 7.28 9.24 -10.69
N ASN A 152 5.98 8.93 -10.76
CA ASN A 152 5.39 7.68 -10.29
C ASN A 152 5.48 6.52 -11.29
N GLY A 153 6.38 6.59 -12.26
CA GLY A 153 6.51 5.58 -13.31
C GLY A 153 7.39 4.38 -12.93
N PRO A 154 7.08 3.17 -13.41
CA PRO A 154 7.90 1.99 -13.18
C PRO A 154 9.16 1.93 -14.05
N SER A 155 9.35 2.82 -15.02
CA SER A 155 10.47 2.80 -15.95
C SER A 155 11.27 4.08 -15.92
N LEU A 156 12.60 3.94 -16.02
CA LEU A 156 13.54 5.03 -16.25
C LEU A 156 13.14 5.90 -17.47
N VAL A 157 12.54 5.30 -18.48
CA VAL A 157 12.09 5.97 -19.71
C VAL A 157 10.94 6.93 -19.43
N LEU A 158 9.93 6.53 -18.65
CA LEU A 158 8.80 7.41 -18.28
C LEU A 158 9.27 8.58 -17.41
N ASN A 159 10.21 8.36 -16.51
CA ASN A 159 10.78 9.43 -15.69
C ASN A 159 11.58 10.46 -16.52
N THR A 160 12.11 10.04 -17.65
CA THR A 160 12.84 10.92 -18.58
C THR A 160 11.91 11.69 -19.51
N ILE A 161 10.79 11.07 -19.93
CA ILE A 161 9.83 11.65 -20.89
C ILE A 161 8.84 12.58 -20.20
N ALA A 162 8.41 12.25 -18.98
CA ALA A 162 7.43 13.04 -18.20
C ALA A 162 7.91 13.22 -16.75
N PRO A 163 8.97 14.01 -16.51
CA PRO A 163 9.47 14.24 -15.17
C PRO A 163 8.42 15.04 -14.37
N THR A 164 8.17 14.60 -13.13
CA THR A 164 7.34 15.32 -12.18
C THR A 164 8.23 15.83 -11.05
N TYR A 165 8.55 17.13 -11.10
CA TYR A 165 9.35 17.74 -10.05
C TYR A 165 8.48 18.19 -8.88
N LYS A 166 8.94 17.91 -7.68
CA LYS A 166 8.37 18.41 -6.44
C LYS A 166 9.46 19.05 -5.59
N GLU A 167 9.06 20.06 -4.85
CA GLU A 167 9.90 20.67 -3.83
C GLU A 167 9.95 19.76 -2.62
N ILE A 168 11.14 19.41 -2.18
CA ILE A 168 11.41 18.55 -1.02
C ILE A 168 12.42 19.26 -0.14
N GLY A 169 12.20 19.25 1.16
CA GLY A 169 13.11 19.80 2.14
C GLY A 169 13.07 19.05 3.45
N ASP A 170 13.87 19.48 4.39
CA ASP A 170 13.95 18.88 5.71
C ASP A 170 13.32 19.84 6.75
N TRP A 171 12.52 19.29 7.68
CA TRP A 171 12.05 20.04 8.83
C TRP A 171 12.99 19.79 10.01
N HIS A 172 13.58 20.85 10.52
CA HIS A 172 14.28 20.87 11.79
C HIS A 172 13.33 21.33 12.87
N VAL A 173 12.89 20.40 13.70
CA VAL A 173 11.96 20.63 14.79
C VAL A 173 12.78 20.93 16.05
N LEU A 174 12.88 22.21 16.40
CA LEU A 174 13.51 22.65 17.63
C LEU A 174 12.53 22.54 18.79
N THR A 175 12.91 21.79 19.80
CA THR A 175 12.08 21.56 20.97
C THR A 175 12.40 22.55 22.10
N THR A 176 11.48 22.69 23.05
CA THR A 176 11.65 23.58 24.21
C THR A 176 12.76 23.14 25.14
N ASP A 177 13.13 21.85 25.11
CA ASP A 177 14.26 21.29 25.87
C ASP A 177 15.60 21.36 25.11
N GLY A 178 15.64 22.04 23.95
CA GLY A 178 16.85 22.30 23.17
C GLY A 178 17.26 21.18 22.22
N ARG A 179 16.46 20.13 22.05
CA ARG A 179 16.74 19.09 21.05
C ARG A 179 16.38 19.59 19.65
N ASP A 180 17.16 19.19 18.66
CA ASP A 180 16.87 19.35 17.23
C ASP A 180 16.51 17.97 16.64
N ILE A 181 15.29 17.82 16.15
CA ILE A 181 14.78 16.58 15.55
C ILE A 181 14.59 16.84 14.07
N THR A 182 15.40 16.19 13.22
CA THR A 182 15.33 16.32 11.78
C THR A 182 14.32 15.35 11.19
N ILE A 183 13.35 15.88 10.45
CA ILE A 183 12.38 15.11 9.64
C ILE A 183 12.78 15.29 8.17
N PRO A 184 13.43 14.29 7.57
CA PRO A 184 14.00 14.43 6.24
C PRO A 184 12.92 14.27 5.14
N ASN A 185 13.19 14.91 4.01
CA ASN A 185 12.43 14.74 2.77
C ASN A 185 10.93 15.02 2.93
N VAL A 186 10.58 16.14 3.50
CA VAL A 186 9.18 16.60 3.56
C VAL A 186 8.78 17.14 2.18
N ASP A 187 7.67 16.69 1.68
CA ASP A 187 7.07 17.09 0.42
C ASP A 187 6.43 18.48 0.56
N ASP A 188 6.79 19.42 -0.33
CA ASP A 188 6.31 20.81 -0.31
C ASP A 188 6.43 21.43 1.10
N PRO A 189 7.66 21.57 1.64
CA PRO A 189 7.88 21.69 3.07
C PRO A 189 7.28 22.97 3.66
N HIS A 190 7.26 24.09 2.92
CA HIS A 190 6.69 25.37 3.36
C HIS A 190 5.16 25.35 3.40
N ASN A 191 4.52 24.91 2.30
CA ASN A 191 3.07 24.86 2.24
C ASN A 191 2.53 23.79 3.18
N LYS A 192 3.22 22.68 3.31
CA LYS A 192 2.84 21.61 4.25
C LYS A 192 2.94 22.06 5.70
N LEU A 193 3.96 22.87 6.06
CA LEU A 193 4.06 23.43 7.39
C LEU A 193 2.87 24.37 7.69
N ASN A 194 2.53 25.25 6.75
CA ASN A 194 1.39 26.13 6.89
C ASN A 194 0.07 25.35 6.98
N TYR A 195 -0.07 24.32 6.17
CA TYR A 195 -1.25 23.45 6.22
C TYR A 195 -1.37 22.70 7.55
N VAL A 196 -0.29 22.15 8.09
CA VAL A 196 -0.26 21.47 9.40
C VAL A 196 -0.59 22.45 10.52
N LYS A 197 0.01 23.66 10.51
CA LYS A 197 -0.31 24.73 11.47
C LYS A 197 -1.81 25.07 11.44
N TYR A 198 -2.37 25.28 10.27
CA TYR A 198 -3.78 25.59 10.09
C TYR A 198 -4.69 24.45 10.56
N ARG A 199 -4.41 23.21 10.09
CA ARG A 199 -5.26 22.05 10.36
C ARG A 199 -5.34 21.69 11.84
N PHE A 200 -4.23 21.80 12.57
CA PHE A 200 -4.14 21.44 13.98
C PHE A 200 -4.15 22.66 14.92
N ASN A 201 -4.42 23.85 14.39
CA ASN A 201 -4.48 25.11 15.14
C ASN A 201 -3.24 25.35 16.02
N LEU A 202 -2.05 25.24 15.39
CA LEU A 202 -0.76 25.32 16.08
C LEU A 202 -0.19 26.74 16.02
N ASN A 203 0.20 27.27 17.17
CA ASN A 203 0.74 28.62 17.36
C ASN A 203 2.20 28.57 17.85
N PHE A 204 3.11 28.02 17.05
CA PHE A 204 4.55 28.16 17.27
C PHE A 204 5.20 28.97 16.14
N SER A 205 6.25 29.71 16.49
CA SER A 205 7.01 30.57 15.56
C SER A 205 7.88 29.77 14.60
#